data_cc190f0df04e25d97557906f8ca12f74
#
_entry.id   cc190f0df04e25d97557906f8ca12f74
#
_cell.length_a   1.000
_cell.length_b   1.000
_cell.length_c   1.000
_cell.angle_alpha   90.00
_cell.angle_beta   90.00
_cell.angle_gamma   90.00
#
_symmetry.space_group_name_H-M   'P 1'
#
loop_
_entity.id
_entity.type
_entity.pdbx_description
1 polymer ?
#
loop_
_entity_poly.entity_id
_entity_poly.type
_entity_poly.pdbx_seq_one_letter_code
_entity_poly.pdbx_strand_id
1 'polypeptide(L)'
;LPGLFFAGAIAICAMILPGISGSFMLLLMGMYAPVLAVVKGFQVTELVVFALGCGVGLLSFARLLDRLLRAHRSMAMAFLCGVLLGSLVAVWPWRVSVILALGAEPVEVTRPVLPFDLPAPQLALCLLTFCAGVFTVWATQKIAGRRGG
;
A
#
# COMPACT_ATOMS: atom_id res chain seq x y z
N LEU A 1 4.34 7.95 24.49
CA LEU A 1 3.09 7.17 24.43
C LEU A 1 2.04 7.76 23.44
N PRO A 2 1.68 9.08 23.48
CA PRO A 2 0.69 9.60 22.55
C PRO A 2 1.11 9.50 21.07
N GLY A 3 2.39 9.66 20.78
CA GLY A 3 2.90 9.52 19.41
C GLY A 3 2.67 8.14 18.81
N LEU A 4 2.82 7.06 19.60
CA LEU A 4 2.56 5.69 19.17
C LEU A 4 1.07 5.45 18.87
N PHE A 5 0.17 6.04 19.65
CA PHE A 5 -1.27 5.95 19.42
C PHE A 5 -1.64 6.59 18.07
N PHE A 6 -1.19 7.83 17.82
CA PHE A 6 -1.46 8.51 16.56
C PHE A 6 -0.78 7.84 15.37
N ALA A 7 0.44 7.33 15.56
CA ALA A 7 1.15 6.57 14.53
C ALA A 7 0.37 5.33 14.12
N GLY A 8 -0.17 4.57 15.08
CA GLY A 8 -1.03 3.41 14.81
C GLY A 8 -2.31 3.79 14.08
N ALA A 9 -2.99 4.86 14.53
CA ALA A 9 -4.21 5.34 13.91
C ALA A 9 -4.00 5.76 12.44
N ILE A 10 -2.95 6.52 12.16
CA ILE A 10 -2.65 7.00 10.80
C ILE A 10 -2.18 5.85 9.92
N ALA A 11 -1.32 4.96 10.42
CA ALA A 11 -0.81 3.82 9.66
C ALA A 11 -1.95 2.89 9.19
N ILE A 12 -2.91 2.59 10.07
CA ILE A 12 -4.04 1.71 9.69
C ILE A 12 -4.99 2.42 8.71
N CYS A 13 -5.22 3.73 8.85
CA CYS A 13 -6.00 4.50 7.89
C CYS A 13 -5.37 4.46 6.49
N ALA A 14 -4.04 4.59 6.42
CA ALA A 14 -3.31 4.50 5.16
C ALA A 14 -3.42 3.12 4.51
N MET A 15 -3.41 2.03 5.31
CA MET A 15 -3.55 0.66 4.79
C MET A 15 -4.93 0.37 4.19
N ILE A 16 -5.97 1.07 4.60
CA ILE A 16 -7.33 0.90 4.02
C ILE A 16 -7.38 1.50 2.60
N LEU A 17 -6.58 2.53 2.34
CA LEU A 17 -6.52 3.14 1.02
C LEU A 17 -5.70 2.23 0.08
N PRO A 18 -6.25 1.87 -1.10
CA PRO A 18 -5.54 1.03 -2.04
C PRO A 18 -4.27 1.73 -2.53
N GLY A 19 -3.15 1.00 -2.51
CA GLY A 19 -1.87 1.51 -3.02
C GLY A 19 -1.01 2.27 -2.00
N ILE A 20 -1.45 2.42 -0.75
CA ILE A 20 -0.66 3.04 0.33
C ILE A 20 -0.28 1.99 1.36
N SER A 21 1.00 1.95 1.74
CA SER A 21 1.53 1.06 2.76
C SER A 21 1.58 1.73 4.13
N GLY A 22 1.02 1.09 5.16
CA GLY A 22 1.08 1.60 6.54
C GLY A 22 2.50 1.70 7.08
N SER A 23 3.39 0.78 6.72
CA SER A 23 4.80 0.85 7.09
C SER A 23 5.52 2.04 6.44
N PHE A 24 5.18 2.36 5.21
CA PHE A 24 5.69 3.55 4.53
C PHE A 24 5.21 4.83 5.21
N MET A 25 3.94 4.89 5.66
CA MET A 25 3.45 6.03 6.44
C MET A 25 4.18 6.16 7.78
N LEU A 26 4.45 5.06 8.49
CA LEU A 26 5.28 5.09 9.70
C LEU A 26 6.69 5.61 9.42
N LEU A 27 7.27 5.26 8.27
CA LEU A 27 8.58 5.74 7.84
C LEU A 27 8.56 7.26 7.60
N LEU A 28 7.56 7.77 6.87
CA LEU A 28 7.40 9.21 6.61
C LEU A 28 7.19 10.02 7.90
N MET A 29 6.51 9.44 8.89
CA MET A 29 6.33 10.06 10.21
C MET A 29 7.57 9.94 11.11
N GLY A 30 8.63 9.25 10.69
CA GLY A 30 9.79 8.95 11.53
C GLY A 30 9.50 7.98 12.69
N MET A 31 8.33 7.33 12.69
CA MET A 31 7.85 6.44 13.75
C MET A 31 8.13 4.97 13.49
N TYR A 32 8.69 4.62 12.32
CA TYR A 32 8.98 3.23 11.96
C TYR A 32 9.99 2.57 12.91
N ALA A 33 11.13 3.24 13.18
CA ALA A 33 12.16 2.72 14.10
C ALA A 33 11.67 2.60 15.56
N PRO A 34 10.96 3.60 16.14
CA PRO A 34 10.33 3.48 17.45
C PRO A 34 9.35 2.31 17.55
N VAL A 35 8.43 2.17 16.58
CA VAL A 35 7.46 1.06 16.57
C VAL A 35 8.17 -0.29 16.46
N LEU A 36 9.19 -0.40 15.63
CA LEU A 36 9.98 -1.63 15.49
C LEU A 36 10.72 -1.98 16.78
N ALA A 37 11.25 -0.99 17.51
CA ALA A 37 11.89 -1.17 18.81
C ALA A 37 10.90 -1.69 19.87
N VAL A 38 9.69 -1.14 19.91
CA VAL A 38 8.61 -1.59 20.80
C VAL A 38 8.24 -3.05 20.53
N VAL A 39 8.12 -3.43 19.25
CA VAL A 39 7.79 -4.81 18.85
C VAL A 39 8.93 -5.77 19.22
N LYS A 40 10.19 -5.42 18.92
CA LYS A 40 11.35 -6.25 19.23
C LYS A 40 11.62 -6.36 20.73
N GLY A 41 11.36 -5.28 21.48
CA GLY A 41 11.54 -5.23 22.93
C GLY A 41 10.39 -5.84 23.73
N PHE A 42 9.32 -6.35 23.06
CA PHE A 42 8.11 -6.85 23.71
C PHE A 42 7.55 -5.90 24.77
N GLN A 43 7.60 -4.60 24.50
CA GLN A 43 7.10 -3.58 25.43
C GLN A 43 5.57 -3.56 25.38
N VAL A 44 4.95 -4.42 26.20
CA VAL A 44 3.51 -4.72 26.14
C VAL A 44 2.64 -3.47 26.29
N THR A 45 3.00 -2.54 27.19
CA THR A 45 2.24 -1.31 27.41
C THR A 45 2.19 -0.43 26.14
N GLU A 46 3.35 -0.25 25.49
CA GLU A 46 3.47 0.56 24.29
C GLU A 46 2.81 -0.11 23.08
N LEU A 47 2.91 -1.44 23.01
CA LEU A 47 2.25 -2.24 21.99
C LEU A 47 0.72 -2.15 22.10
N VAL A 48 0.18 -2.18 23.32
CA VAL A 48 -1.26 -2.01 23.56
C VAL A 48 -1.71 -0.60 23.15
N VAL A 49 -0.95 0.44 23.48
CA VAL A 49 -1.27 1.83 23.08
C VAL A 49 -1.27 1.97 21.56
N PHE A 50 -0.29 1.37 20.87
CA PHE A 50 -0.24 1.35 19.42
C PHE A 50 -1.43 0.60 18.82
N ALA A 51 -1.76 -0.58 19.35
CA ALA A 51 -2.90 -1.39 18.92
C ALA A 51 -4.25 -0.69 19.14
N LEU A 52 -4.43 0.01 20.27
CA LEU A 52 -5.61 0.85 20.51
C LEU A 52 -5.70 1.98 19.51
N GLY A 53 -4.58 2.63 19.17
CA GLY A 53 -4.51 3.61 18.09
C GLY A 53 -4.98 3.03 16.76
N CYS A 54 -4.49 1.86 16.39
CA CYS A 54 -4.93 1.14 15.19
C CYS A 54 -6.45 0.84 15.24
N GLY A 55 -6.97 0.36 16.35
CA GLY A 55 -8.40 0.06 16.50
C GLY A 55 -9.29 1.29 16.34
N VAL A 56 -8.94 2.38 17.01
CA VAL A 56 -9.67 3.65 16.91
C VAL A 56 -9.57 4.24 15.50
N GLY A 57 -8.38 4.22 14.91
CA GLY A 57 -8.16 4.68 13.53
C GLY A 57 -8.98 3.89 12.53
N LEU A 58 -8.97 2.56 12.64
CA LEU A 58 -9.74 1.66 11.78
C LEU A 58 -11.24 1.95 11.83
N LEU A 59 -11.81 2.00 13.05
CA LEU A 59 -13.24 2.23 13.23
C LEU A 59 -13.67 3.63 12.77
N SER A 60 -12.86 4.64 13.06
CA SER A 60 -13.15 6.03 12.67
C SER A 60 -13.10 6.20 11.16
N PHE A 61 -12.05 5.68 10.54
CA PHE A 61 -11.84 5.79 9.10
C PHE A 61 -12.84 4.95 8.31
N ALA A 62 -13.16 3.74 8.77
CA ALA A 62 -14.18 2.89 8.15
C ALA A 62 -15.55 3.57 8.14
N ARG A 63 -15.94 4.23 9.26
CA ARG A 63 -17.19 4.99 9.32
C ARG A 63 -17.17 6.22 8.40
N LEU A 64 -16.04 6.92 8.34
CA LEU A 64 -15.86 8.05 7.43
C LEU A 64 -16.01 7.61 5.98
N LEU A 65 -15.35 6.51 5.59
CA LEU A 65 -15.40 5.96 4.25
C LEU A 65 -16.81 5.48 3.87
N ASP A 66 -17.50 4.81 4.81
CA ASP A 66 -18.89 4.37 4.60
C ASP A 66 -19.82 5.57 4.36
N ARG A 67 -19.69 6.63 5.15
CA ARG A 67 -20.46 7.88 4.95
C ARG A 67 -20.16 8.52 3.60
N LEU A 68 -18.88 8.59 3.22
CA LEU A 68 -18.46 9.18 1.96
C LEU A 68 -18.98 8.37 0.75
N LEU A 69 -18.91 7.03 0.84
CA LEU A 69 -19.43 6.14 -0.21
C LEU A 69 -20.96 6.20 -0.32
N ARG A 70 -21.68 6.46 0.77
CA ARG A 70 -23.15 6.65 0.71
C ARG A 70 -23.54 8.02 0.17
N ALA A 71 -22.81 9.07 0.56
CA ALA A 71 -23.14 10.45 0.17
C ALA A 71 -22.67 10.78 -1.26
N HIS A 72 -21.45 10.35 -1.63
CA HIS A 72 -20.79 10.72 -2.89
C HIS A 72 -20.11 9.52 -3.55
N ARG A 73 -20.86 8.45 -3.80
CA ARG A 73 -20.33 7.18 -4.32
C ARG A 73 -19.46 7.35 -5.57
N SER A 74 -19.91 8.12 -6.55
CA SER A 74 -19.17 8.30 -7.80
C SER A 74 -17.82 9.00 -7.57
N MET A 75 -17.79 10.06 -6.77
CA MET A 75 -16.58 10.82 -6.46
C MET A 75 -15.60 9.98 -5.62
N ALA A 76 -16.10 9.25 -4.60
CA ALA A 76 -15.29 8.38 -3.76
C ALA A 76 -14.66 7.24 -4.60
N MET A 77 -15.44 6.61 -5.47
CA MET A 77 -14.94 5.57 -6.36
C MET A 77 -13.91 6.11 -7.35
N ALA A 78 -14.13 7.28 -7.94
CA ALA A 78 -13.16 7.92 -8.84
C ALA A 78 -11.85 8.24 -8.11
N PHE A 79 -11.92 8.76 -6.88
CA PHE A 79 -10.75 9.03 -6.05
C PHE A 79 -9.96 7.75 -5.73
N LEU A 80 -10.64 6.69 -5.26
CA LEU A 80 -10.00 5.40 -4.95
C LEU A 80 -9.36 4.76 -6.19
N CYS A 81 -10.04 4.81 -7.34
CA CYS A 81 -9.46 4.36 -8.61
C CYS A 81 -8.24 5.18 -9.01
N GLY A 82 -8.29 6.50 -8.82
CA GLY A 82 -7.15 7.39 -9.09
C GLY A 82 -5.95 7.06 -8.22
N VAL A 83 -6.15 6.84 -6.91
CA VAL A 83 -5.08 6.42 -5.98
C VAL A 83 -4.50 5.06 -6.40
N LEU A 84 -5.35 4.11 -6.79
CA LEU A 84 -4.93 2.78 -7.24
C LEU A 84 -4.10 2.88 -8.53
N LEU A 85 -4.53 3.66 -9.51
CA LEU A 85 -3.80 3.89 -10.75
C LEU A 85 -2.47 4.60 -10.48
N GLY A 86 -2.46 5.61 -9.60
CA GLY A 86 -1.24 6.31 -9.21
C GLY A 86 -0.22 5.40 -8.52
N SER A 87 -0.69 4.43 -7.72
CA SER A 87 0.17 3.46 -7.04
C SER A 87 0.84 2.46 -7.97
N LEU A 88 0.28 2.22 -9.17
CA LEU A 88 0.90 1.34 -10.17
C LEU A 88 2.30 1.79 -10.56
N VAL A 89 2.54 3.11 -10.61
CA VAL A 89 3.88 3.65 -10.88
C VAL A 89 4.87 3.28 -9.77
N ALA A 90 4.40 3.24 -8.52
CA ALA A 90 5.23 2.87 -7.38
C ALA A 90 5.56 1.37 -7.32
N VAL A 91 4.64 0.53 -7.81
CA VAL A 91 4.78 -0.94 -7.84
C VAL A 91 5.43 -1.43 -9.13
N TRP A 92 5.72 -0.52 -10.08
CA TRP A 92 6.31 -0.90 -11.38
C TRP A 92 7.60 -1.71 -11.20
N PRO A 93 7.66 -2.97 -11.67
CA PRO A 93 8.76 -3.88 -11.35
C PRO A 93 10.05 -3.57 -12.11
N TRP A 94 9.94 -2.91 -13.27
CA TRP A 94 11.10 -2.60 -14.10
C TRP A 94 11.64 -1.23 -13.77
N ARG A 95 12.72 -1.24 -12.98
CA ARG A 95 13.42 -0.01 -12.57
C ARG A 95 14.90 -0.16 -12.86
N VAL A 96 15.49 0.85 -13.47
CA VAL A 96 16.93 0.95 -13.67
C VAL A 96 17.47 2.03 -12.74
N SER A 97 18.48 1.67 -11.95
CA SER A 97 19.24 2.64 -11.14
C SER A 97 20.20 3.38 -12.06
N VAL A 98 20.00 4.67 -12.22
CA VAL A 98 20.91 5.56 -12.95
C VAL A 98 21.69 6.36 -11.92
N ILE A 99 23.01 6.22 -11.93
CA ILE A 99 23.90 7.03 -11.09
C ILE A 99 24.05 8.38 -11.76
N LEU A 100 23.46 9.40 -11.18
CA LEU A 100 23.64 10.79 -11.61
C LEU A 100 24.75 11.41 -10.76
N ALA A 101 25.89 11.70 -11.40
CA ALA A 101 26.96 12.47 -10.78
C ALA A 101 26.57 13.97 -10.77
N LEU A 102 25.76 14.37 -9.81
CA LEU A 102 25.37 15.76 -9.55
C LEU A 102 26.23 16.26 -8.36
N GLY A 103 27.48 16.62 -8.63
CA GLY A 103 28.41 17.12 -7.60
C GLY A 103 29.32 16.04 -7.00
N ALA A 104 29.76 16.25 -5.73
CA ALA A 104 30.76 15.41 -5.07
C ALA A 104 30.24 14.02 -4.60
N GLU A 105 28.91 13.83 -4.54
CA GLU A 105 28.28 12.58 -4.10
C GLU A 105 27.42 11.99 -5.24
N PRO A 106 27.61 10.71 -5.63
CA PRO A 106 26.78 10.05 -6.62
C PRO A 106 25.38 9.77 -6.03
N VAL A 107 24.34 10.32 -6.66
CA VAL A 107 22.95 10.08 -6.29
C VAL A 107 22.37 8.98 -7.18
N GLU A 108 21.96 7.86 -6.59
CA GLU A 108 21.23 6.83 -7.30
C GLU A 108 19.77 7.25 -7.50
N VAL A 109 19.41 7.52 -8.75
CA VAL A 109 18.02 7.81 -9.13
C VAL A 109 17.44 6.61 -9.85
N THR A 110 16.37 6.04 -9.31
CA THR A 110 15.68 4.92 -9.92
C THR A 110 14.61 5.43 -10.88
N ARG A 111 14.70 5.08 -12.16
CA ARG A 111 13.70 5.42 -13.18
C ARG A 111 12.91 4.19 -13.61
N PRO A 112 11.58 4.28 -13.78
CA PRO A 112 10.79 3.22 -14.38
C PRO A 112 11.15 3.09 -15.87
N VAL A 113 11.36 1.86 -16.33
CA VAL A 113 11.71 1.55 -17.73
C VAL A 113 10.58 0.71 -18.33
N LEU A 114 10.36 0.84 -19.63
CA LEU A 114 9.39 0.01 -20.35
C LEU A 114 9.96 -1.40 -20.56
N PRO A 115 9.10 -2.45 -20.54
CA PRO A 115 9.55 -3.86 -20.60
C PRO A 115 10.05 -4.32 -21.96
N PHE A 116 10.20 -3.44 -22.94
CA PHE A 116 10.60 -3.80 -24.31
C PHE A 116 12.06 -4.25 -24.44
N ASP A 117 12.92 -3.87 -23.50
CA ASP A 117 14.34 -4.22 -23.49
C ASP A 117 14.65 -5.48 -22.64
N LEU A 118 13.62 -6.19 -22.17
CA LEU A 118 13.76 -7.35 -21.31
C LEU A 118 14.02 -8.63 -22.12
N PRO A 119 14.86 -9.56 -21.61
CA PRO A 119 15.03 -10.86 -22.24
C PRO A 119 13.71 -11.64 -22.25
N ALA A 120 13.43 -12.28 -23.37
CA ALA A 120 12.18 -13.00 -23.67
C ALA A 120 11.62 -13.91 -22.52
N PRO A 121 12.46 -14.65 -21.73
CA PRO A 121 11.95 -15.49 -20.64
C PRO A 121 11.32 -14.68 -19.49
N GLN A 122 11.80 -13.47 -19.20
CA GLN A 122 11.23 -12.62 -18.15
C GLN A 122 9.87 -12.05 -18.58
N LEU A 123 9.74 -11.68 -19.84
CA LEU A 123 8.47 -11.19 -20.39
C LEU A 123 7.40 -12.29 -20.38
N ALA A 124 7.77 -13.53 -20.74
CA ALA A 124 6.87 -14.69 -20.69
C ALA A 124 6.38 -14.98 -19.26
N LEU A 125 7.28 -14.90 -18.27
CA LEU A 125 6.92 -15.11 -16.87
C LEU A 125 5.95 -14.02 -16.36
N CYS A 126 6.17 -12.77 -16.75
CA CYS A 126 5.29 -11.66 -16.40
C CYS A 126 3.89 -11.81 -17.02
N LEU A 127 3.81 -12.24 -18.28
CA LEU A 127 2.54 -12.52 -18.95
C LEU A 127 1.81 -13.70 -18.29
N LEU A 128 2.51 -14.76 -17.93
CA LEU A 128 1.93 -15.91 -17.23
C LEU A 128 1.36 -15.52 -15.86
N THR A 129 2.12 -14.75 -15.07
CA THR A 129 1.65 -14.30 -13.75
C THR A 129 0.49 -13.33 -13.86
N PHE A 130 0.49 -12.45 -14.86
CA PHE A 130 -0.63 -11.57 -15.15
C PHE A 130 -1.90 -12.36 -15.52
N CYS A 131 -1.80 -13.31 -16.45
CA CYS A 131 -2.91 -14.16 -16.85
C CYS A 131 -3.43 -15.00 -15.68
N ALA A 132 -2.55 -15.54 -14.84
CA ALA A 132 -2.93 -16.28 -13.65
C ALA A 132 -3.67 -15.39 -12.64
N GLY A 133 -3.25 -14.14 -12.46
CA GLY A 133 -3.95 -13.16 -11.62
C GLY A 133 -5.34 -12.83 -12.13
N VAL A 134 -5.49 -12.55 -13.42
CA VAL A 134 -6.79 -12.28 -14.06
C VAL A 134 -7.70 -13.51 -13.95
N PHE A 135 -7.15 -14.70 -14.19
CA PHE A 135 -7.92 -15.96 -14.09
C PHE A 135 -8.42 -16.21 -12.66
N THR A 136 -7.58 -15.99 -11.64
CA THR A 136 -8.00 -16.15 -10.24
C THR A 136 -9.10 -15.18 -9.85
N VAL A 137 -9.02 -13.91 -10.25
CA VAL A 137 -10.08 -12.93 -10.01
C VAL A 137 -11.38 -13.32 -10.72
N TRP A 138 -11.29 -13.73 -11.99
CA TRP A 138 -12.45 -14.18 -12.75
C TRP A 138 -13.10 -15.44 -12.15
N ALA A 139 -12.29 -16.42 -11.75
CA ALA A 139 -12.77 -17.65 -11.13
C ALA A 139 -13.47 -17.39 -9.78
N THR A 140 -12.89 -16.54 -8.94
CA THR A 140 -13.51 -16.17 -7.64
C THR A 140 -14.82 -15.42 -7.83
N GLN A 141 -14.93 -14.51 -8.79
CA GLN A 141 -16.17 -13.81 -9.11
C GLN A 141 -17.25 -14.78 -9.62
N LYS A 142 -16.89 -15.73 -10.48
CA LYS A 142 -17.82 -16.73 -11.00
C LYS A 142 -18.35 -17.68 -9.91
N ILE A 143 -17.49 -18.05 -8.95
CA ILE A 143 -17.87 -18.88 -7.80
C ILE A 143 -18.76 -18.09 -6.84
N ALA A 144 -18.43 -16.83 -6.56
CA ALA A 144 -19.22 -15.96 -5.69
C ALA A 144 -20.61 -15.67 -6.30
N GLY A 145 -20.67 -15.41 -7.61
CA GLY A 145 -21.94 -15.18 -8.32
C GLY A 145 -22.87 -16.39 -8.36
N ARG A 146 -22.34 -17.63 -8.25
CA ARG A 146 -23.14 -18.85 -8.16
C ARG A 146 -23.73 -19.13 -6.78
N ARG A 147 -23.22 -18.47 -5.72
CA ARG A 147 -23.71 -18.63 -4.34
C ARG A 147 -24.74 -17.57 -3.94
N GLY A 148 -24.98 -16.56 -4.79
CA GLY A 148 -25.92 -15.46 -4.53
C GLY A 148 -27.22 -15.54 -5.35
N GLY A 149 -27.44 -16.57 -6.12
CA GLY A 149 -28.68 -16.92 -6.81
C GLY A 149 -29.22 -18.24 -6.22
#